data_c2e1f49d062729f5176ccdbeee90948d
#
_entry.id   c2e1f49d062729f5176ccdbeee90948d
#
_cell.length_a   1.000
_cell.length_b   1.000
_cell.length_c   1.000
_cell.angle_alpha   90.00
_cell.angle_beta   90.00
_cell.angle_gamma   90.00
#
_symmetry.space_group_name_H-M   'P 1'
#
loop_
_entity.id
_entity.type
_entity.pdbx_description
1 polymer ?
#
loop_
_entity_poly.entity_id
_entity_poly.type
_entity_poly.pdbx_seq_one_letter_code
_entity_poly.pdbx_strand_id
1 'polypeptide(L)'
;MRPEPRIRVSAVLRWHGQILMIRHEKRGREHWLLPGGGVHGGETLTQALQRELQEETGIVQGGVELPVEGPVAIVESISPERSLWSKHVVHVIFAGDLDGSLADVASQDEAVSGHRLFAPDELDGIALHPPIQRFLRRWQPGDPCVYLGAVWAE
;
A
#
# COMPACT_ATOMS: atom_id res chain seq x y z
N MET A 1 -25.25 -1.41 -12.02
CA MET A 1 -24.73 -0.30 -11.19
C MET A 1 -23.37 -0.69 -10.59
N ARG A 2 -22.40 0.17 -10.71
CA ARG A 2 -21.11 -0.06 -10.08
C ARG A 2 -21.20 0.23 -8.58
N PRO A 3 -20.47 -0.53 -7.74
CA PRO A 3 -20.40 -0.21 -6.32
C PRO A 3 -19.73 1.15 -6.09
N GLU A 4 -20.01 1.73 -4.93
CA GLU A 4 -19.37 2.98 -4.53
C GLU A 4 -17.85 2.80 -4.40
N PRO A 5 -17.07 3.85 -4.65
CA PRO A 5 -15.64 3.79 -4.44
C PRO A 5 -15.27 3.48 -2.98
N ARG A 6 -14.28 2.64 -2.81
CA ARG A 6 -13.71 2.37 -1.49
C ARG A 6 -12.45 3.20 -1.30
N ILE A 7 -12.20 3.62 -0.08
CA ILE A 7 -10.96 4.34 0.26
C ILE A 7 -9.99 3.36 0.89
N ARG A 8 -8.81 3.26 0.30
CA ARG A 8 -7.71 2.50 0.84
C ARG A 8 -6.56 3.44 1.19
N VAL A 9 -6.02 3.32 2.38
CA VAL A 9 -4.83 4.05 2.80
C VAL A 9 -3.64 3.11 2.83
N SER A 10 -2.49 3.57 2.38
CA SER A 10 -1.26 2.77 2.35
C SER A 10 -0.04 3.66 2.53
N ALA A 11 1.12 3.05 2.63
CA ALA A 11 2.36 3.80 2.83
C ALA A 11 3.52 3.23 2.03
N VAL A 12 4.36 4.14 1.51
CA VAL A 12 5.69 3.82 1.03
C VAL A 12 6.60 3.78 2.25
N LEU A 13 6.90 2.59 2.75
CA LEU A 13 7.78 2.40 3.91
C LEU A 13 9.15 1.99 3.43
N ARG A 14 10.16 2.77 3.76
CA ARG A 14 11.52 2.60 3.27
C ARG A 14 12.47 2.10 4.34
N TRP A 15 13.37 1.24 3.91
CA TRP A 15 14.46 0.71 4.73
C TRP A 15 15.71 0.60 3.84
N HIS A 16 16.73 1.39 4.16
CA HIS A 16 17.99 1.40 3.39
C HIS A 16 17.77 1.52 1.87
N GLY A 17 16.86 2.42 1.46
CA GLY A 17 16.53 2.64 0.05
C GLY A 17 15.60 1.62 -0.59
N GLN A 18 15.21 0.59 0.15
CA GLN A 18 14.26 -0.41 -0.32
C GLN A 18 12.85 -0.09 0.18
N ILE A 19 11.85 -0.62 -0.50
CA ILE A 19 10.43 -0.37 -0.22
C ILE A 19 9.78 -1.67 0.23
N LEU A 20 9.05 -1.61 1.35
CA LEU A 20 8.33 -2.76 1.88
C LEU A 20 7.05 -3.00 1.08
N MET A 21 6.89 -4.22 0.60
CA MET A 21 5.67 -4.68 -0.07
C MET A 21 5.09 -5.87 0.67
N ILE A 22 3.77 -5.99 0.59
CA ILE A 22 3.01 -7.09 1.16
C ILE A 22 2.56 -7.99 0.03
N ARG A 23 2.80 -9.29 0.18
CA ARG A 23 2.44 -10.29 -0.80
C ARG A 23 1.04 -10.84 -0.53
N HIS A 24 0.21 -10.84 -1.57
CA HIS A 24 -1.11 -11.48 -1.55
C HIS A 24 -1.16 -12.55 -2.63
N GLU A 25 -1.73 -13.68 -2.31
CA GLU A 25 -2.07 -14.71 -3.28
C GLU A 25 -3.59 -14.74 -3.46
N LYS A 26 -4.02 -14.67 -4.71
CA LYS A 26 -5.42 -14.77 -5.06
C LYS A 26 -5.56 -15.59 -6.33
N ARG A 27 -6.32 -16.68 -6.26
CA ARG A 27 -6.54 -17.59 -7.38
C ARG A 27 -5.25 -18.11 -8.02
N GLY A 28 -4.27 -18.44 -7.18
CA GLY A 28 -2.97 -18.92 -7.62
C GLY A 28 -2.05 -17.86 -8.21
N ARG A 29 -2.45 -16.58 -8.18
CA ARG A 29 -1.63 -15.46 -8.66
C ARG A 29 -1.10 -14.65 -7.50
N GLU A 30 0.18 -14.31 -7.59
CA GLU A 30 0.87 -13.45 -6.64
C GLU A 30 0.70 -11.99 -7.04
N HIS A 31 0.31 -11.17 -6.07
CA HIS A 31 0.25 -9.71 -6.20
C HIS A 31 0.98 -9.07 -5.04
N TRP A 32 1.60 -7.94 -5.32
CA TRP A 32 2.28 -7.17 -4.30
C TRP A 32 1.59 -5.82 -4.13
N LEU A 33 1.44 -5.38 -2.89
CA LEU A 33 0.79 -4.13 -2.54
C LEU A 33 1.65 -3.38 -1.52
N LEU A 34 1.51 -2.06 -1.50
CA LEU A 34 2.00 -1.28 -0.37
C LEU A 34 1.23 -1.68 0.89
N PRO A 35 1.88 -1.71 2.06
CA PRO A 35 1.18 -1.98 3.32
C PRO A 35 0.04 -0.99 3.52
N GLY A 36 -1.11 -1.47 3.93
CA GLY A 36 -2.29 -0.65 4.15
C GLY A 36 -3.59 -1.43 4.05
N GLY A 37 -4.70 -0.73 3.97
CA GLY A 37 -6.01 -1.35 3.86
C GLY A 37 -7.15 -0.34 3.83
N GLY A 38 -8.37 -0.85 3.95
CA GLY A 38 -9.58 -0.04 3.89
C GLY A 38 -9.76 0.85 5.10
N VAL A 39 -10.23 2.05 4.87
CA VAL A 39 -10.58 3.01 5.94
C VAL A 39 -11.98 2.64 6.45
N HIS A 40 -12.12 2.54 7.77
CA HIS A 40 -13.42 2.32 8.41
C HIS A 40 -14.12 3.65 8.70
N GLY A 41 -15.45 3.64 8.70
CA GLY A 41 -16.21 4.83 9.07
C GLY A 41 -15.79 5.36 10.43
N GLY A 42 -15.52 6.65 10.51
CA GLY A 42 -15.10 7.31 11.74
C GLY A 42 -13.59 7.33 12.00
N GLU A 43 -12.81 6.57 11.24
CA GLU A 43 -11.35 6.63 11.31
C GLU A 43 -10.83 7.79 10.44
N THR A 44 -9.80 8.48 10.93
CA THR A 44 -8.99 9.31 10.03
C THR A 44 -8.13 8.41 9.14
N LEU A 45 -7.58 8.96 8.07
CA LEU A 45 -6.70 8.21 7.18
C LEU A 45 -5.48 7.66 7.93
N THR A 46 -4.89 8.47 8.80
CA THR A 46 -3.72 8.05 9.57
C THR A 46 -4.07 7.01 10.64
N GLN A 47 -5.24 7.10 11.27
CA GLN A 47 -5.70 6.07 12.21
C GLN A 47 -5.88 4.72 11.50
N ALA A 48 -6.51 4.72 10.33
CA ALA A 48 -6.68 3.51 9.54
C ALA A 48 -5.33 2.91 9.13
N LEU A 49 -4.39 3.76 8.70
CA LEU A 49 -3.06 3.32 8.31
C LEU A 49 -2.32 2.64 9.47
N GLN A 50 -2.32 3.26 10.65
CA GLN A 50 -1.65 2.69 11.82
C GLN A 50 -2.26 1.34 12.21
N ARG A 51 -3.58 1.23 12.17
CA ARG A 51 -4.28 -0.04 12.45
C ARG A 51 -3.87 -1.12 11.46
N GLU A 52 -3.87 -0.81 10.17
CA GLU A 52 -3.50 -1.77 9.13
C GLU A 52 -2.02 -2.18 9.24
N LEU A 53 -1.13 -1.26 9.55
CA LEU A 53 0.28 -1.58 9.74
C LEU A 53 0.48 -2.53 10.91
N GLN A 54 -0.27 -2.37 11.99
CA GLN A 54 -0.24 -3.29 13.12
C GLN A 54 -0.73 -4.68 12.70
N GLU A 55 -1.85 -4.75 11.99
CA GLU A 55 -2.47 -6.02 11.57
C GLU A 55 -1.59 -6.78 10.56
N GLU A 56 -1.04 -6.07 9.58
CA GLU A 56 -0.30 -6.71 8.49
C GLU A 56 1.15 -7.03 8.83
N THR A 57 1.80 -6.16 9.57
CA THR A 57 3.25 -6.24 9.74
C THR A 57 3.72 -6.33 11.19
N GLY A 58 2.88 -5.96 12.15
CA GLY A 58 3.29 -5.85 13.55
C GLY A 58 4.30 -4.74 13.82
N ILE A 59 4.57 -3.84 12.86
CA ILE A 59 5.51 -2.74 13.03
C ILE A 59 5.03 -1.77 14.10
N VAL A 60 3.72 -1.52 14.16
CA VAL A 60 3.11 -0.67 15.18
C VAL A 60 2.74 -1.54 16.38
N GLN A 61 3.42 -1.35 17.51
CA GLN A 61 3.20 -2.13 18.72
C GLN A 61 3.11 -1.21 19.95
N GLY A 62 2.36 -1.66 20.95
CA GLY A 62 2.30 -0.99 22.24
C GLY A 62 1.73 0.43 22.22
N GLY A 63 0.92 0.77 21.21
CA GLY A 63 0.36 2.10 21.05
C GLY A 63 1.34 3.14 20.50
N VAL A 64 2.54 2.72 20.10
CA VAL A 64 3.53 3.61 19.46
C VAL A 64 3.26 3.64 17.98
N GLU A 65 2.89 4.82 17.45
CA GLU A 65 2.62 5.01 16.03
C GLU A 65 3.92 5.11 15.23
N LEU A 66 3.88 4.58 14.00
CA LEU A 66 4.95 4.81 13.03
C LEU A 66 4.78 6.21 12.44
N PRO A 67 5.79 7.09 12.54
CA PRO A 67 5.70 8.41 11.92
C PRO A 67 5.56 8.30 10.40
N VAL A 68 4.56 8.99 9.85
CA VAL A 68 4.34 9.05 8.39
C VAL A 68 4.11 10.50 7.97
N GLU A 69 4.44 10.79 6.73
CA GLU A 69 4.19 12.08 6.11
C GLU A 69 3.27 11.91 4.91
N GLY A 70 2.57 12.94 4.56
CA GLY A 70 1.75 12.94 3.36
C GLY A 70 0.34 13.48 3.58
N PRO A 71 -0.57 13.16 2.64
CA PRO A 71 -0.38 12.20 1.53
C PRO A 71 0.71 12.60 0.54
N VAL A 72 1.38 11.61 -0.03
CA VAL A 72 2.40 11.82 -1.07
C VAL A 72 1.87 11.55 -2.47
N ALA A 73 0.81 10.75 -2.58
CA ALA A 73 0.13 10.48 -3.84
C ALA A 73 -1.31 10.04 -3.62
N ILE A 74 -2.13 10.30 -4.61
CA ILE A 74 -3.48 9.77 -4.73
C ILE A 74 -3.59 9.10 -6.09
N VAL A 75 -4.10 7.89 -6.12
CA VAL A 75 -4.28 7.11 -7.35
C VAL A 75 -5.58 6.33 -7.27
N GLU A 76 -6.24 6.13 -8.39
CA GLU A 76 -7.47 5.36 -8.43
C GLU A 76 -7.27 4.08 -9.22
N SER A 77 -7.82 2.98 -8.71
CA SER A 77 -7.91 1.72 -9.44
C SER A 77 -9.36 1.54 -9.85
N ILE A 78 -9.61 1.54 -11.15
CA ILE A 78 -10.96 1.38 -11.70
C ILE A 78 -10.91 0.19 -12.65
N SER A 79 -11.62 -0.89 -12.30
CA SER A 79 -11.64 -2.08 -13.15
C SER A 79 -12.44 -1.82 -14.43
N PRO A 80 -12.13 -2.53 -15.54
CA PRO A 80 -12.91 -2.44 -16.76
C PRO A 80 -14.38 -2.74 -16.50
N GLU A 81 -15.29 -2.09 -17.24
CA GLU A 81 -16.73 -2.26 -17.09
C GLU A 81 -17.20 -3.71 -17.25
N ARG A 82 -16.48 -4.50 -18.04
CA ARG A 82 -16.81 -5.89 -18.32
C ARG A 82 -16.34 -6.86 -17.24
N SER A 83 -15.69 -6.37 -16.21
CA SER A 83 -15.28 -7.21 -15.10
C SER A 83 -16.51 -7.65 -14.29
N LEU A 84 -16.60 -8.95 -13.99
CA LEU A 84 -17.62 -9.47 -13.08
C LEU A 84 -17.51 -8.85 -11.68
N TRP A 85 -16.34 -8.35 -11.35
CA TRP A 85 -16.01 -7.74 -10.06
C TRP A 85 -15.60 -6.30 -10.29
N SER A 86 -16.56 -5.47 -10.70
CA SER A 86 -16.31 -4.03 -10.86
C SER A 86 -15.82 -3.46 -9.55
N LYS A 87 -14.61 -2.88 -9.56
CA LYS A 87 -14.01 -2.26 -8.39
C LYS A 87 -13.63 -0.83 -8.73
N HIS A 88 -13.82 0.04 -7.75
CA HIS A 88 -13.27 1.39 -7.78
C HIS A 88 -12.67 1.66 -6.42
N VAL A 89 -11.36 1.83 -6.36
CA VAL A 89 -10.63 2.09 -5.12
C VAL A 89 -9.85 3.39 -5.27
N VAL A 90 -10.03 4.29 -4.30
CA VAL A 90 -9.23 5.50 -4.18
C VAL A 90 -8.11 5.20 -3.20
N HIS A 91 -6.87 5.19 -3.67
CA HIS A 91 -5.70 4.96 -2.85
C HIS A 91 -5.10 6.29 -2.39
N VAL A 92 -4.99 6.45 -1.09
CA VAL A 92 -4.30 7.61 -0.48
C VAL A 92 -3.01 7.08 0.11
N ILE A 93 -1.87 7.54 -0.41
CA ILE A 93 -0.55 6.99 -0.12
C ILE A 93 0.24 7.97 0.73
N PHE A 94 0.72 7.48 1.87
CA PHE A 94 1.64 8.17 2.78
C PHE A 94 3.05 7.62 2.61
N ALA A 95 4.01 8.18 3.32
CA ALA A 95 5.39 7.69 3.30
C ALA A 95 5.98 7.72 4.70
N GLY A 96 6.88 6.80 4.97
CA GLY A 96 7.60 6.74 6.24
C GLY A 96 8.87 5.91 6.11
N ASP A 97 9.71 6.04 7.11
CA ASP A 97 10.94 5.26 7.19
C ASP A 97 10.79 4.19 8.27
N LEU A 98 11.23 2.98 7.95
CA LEU A 98 11.30 1.91 8.93
C LEU A 98 12.52 2.14 9.81
N ASP A 99 12.33 1.98 11.13
CA ASP A 99 13.38 2.07 12.12
C ASP A 99 13.44 0.73 12.85
N GLY A 100 14.64 0.19 13.00
CA GLY A 100 14.85 -1.06 13.70
C GLY A 100 14.98 -2.28 12.79
N SER A 101 14.82 -3.46 13.36
CA SER A 101 15.03 -4.73 12.69
C SER A 101 13.79 -5.20 11.91
N LEU A 102 13.99 -5.66 10.69
CA LEU A 102 12.94 -6.31 9.92
C LEU A 102 12.44 -7.61 10.56
N ALA A 103 13.19 -8.15 11.52
CA ALA A 103 12.76 -9.33 12.26
C ALA A 103 11.46 -9.09 13.02
N ASP A 104 11.14 -7.81 13.31
CA ASP A 104 9.90 -7.44 13.98
C ASP A 104 8.71 -7.33 13.02
N VAL A 105 8.95 -7.37 11.71
CA VAL A 105 7.89 -7.32 10.70
C VAL A 105 7.29 -8.71 10.54
N ALA A 106 6.10 -8.89 11.09
CA ALA A 106 5.38 -10.16 11.00
C ALA A 106 3.95 -9.91 10.55
N SER A 107 3.49 -10.69 9.58
CA SER A 107 2.11 -10.63 9.15
C SER A 107 1.20 -11.26 10.21
N GLN A 108 0.12 -10.56 10.55
CA GLN A 108 -0.93 -11.06 11.42
C GLN A 108 -2.23 -11.34 10.66
N ASP A 109 -2.32 -10.92 9.41
CA ASP A 109 -3.48 -11.12 8.57
C ASP A 109 -3.30 -12.41 7.75
N GLU A 110 -4.23 -13.36 7.88
CA GLU A 110 -4.21 -14.63 7.16
C GLU A 110 -4.29 -14.47 5.64
N ALA A 111 -4.88 -13.38 5.15
CA ALA A 111 -4.95 -13.09 3.72
C ALA A 111 -3.59 -12.67 3.15
N VAL A 112 -2.66 -12.28 4.01
CA VAL A 112 -1.32 -11.87 3.61
C VAL A 112 -0.38 -13.05 3.67
N SER A 113 0.19 -13.44 2.54
CA SER A 113 1.09 -14.60 2.43
C SER A 113 2.56 -14.26 2.64
N GLY A 114 2.90 -13.00 2.93
CA GLY A 114 4.27 -12.60 3.22
C GLY A 114 4.54 -11.13 2.99
N HIS A 115 5.79 -10.76 3.18
CA HIS A 115 6.27 -9.40 2.94
C HIS A 115 7.71 -9.46 2.44
N ARG A 116 8.15 -8.42 1.74
CA ARG A 116 9.50 -8.34 1.21
C ARG A 116 9.89 -6.89 0.92
N LEU A 117 11.16 -6.59 1.08
CA LEU A 117 11.75 -5.34 0.63
C LEU A 117 12.22 -5.46 -0.81
N PHE A 118 11.88 -4.47 -1.61
CA PHE A 118 12.30 -4.37 -3.00
C PHE A 118 13.11 -3.11 -3.22
N ALA A 119 14.23 -3.22 -3.93
CA ALA A 119 14.89 -2.05 -4.48
C ALA A 119 13.97 -1.45 -5.57
N PRO A 120 13.98 -0.12 -5.77
CA PRO A 120 13.10 0.50 -6.77
C PRO A 120 13.22 -0.08 -8.18
N ASP A 121 14.41 -0.52 -8.58
CA ASP A 121 14.64 -1.13 -9.89
C ASP A 121 14.10 -2.55 -10.01
N GLU A 122 13.78 -3.23 -8.91
CA GLU A 122 13.18 -4.56 -8.91
C GLU A 122 11.65 -4.52 -9.14
N LEU A 123 11.03 -3.36 -9.02
CA LEU A 123 9.57 -3.22 -9.03
C LEU A 123 8.92 -3.56 -10.38
N ASP A 124 9.66 -3.42 -11.48
CA ASP A 124 9.14 -3.75 -12.81
C ASP A 124 8.94 -5.25 -13.01
N GLY A 125 9.60 -6.07 -12.23
CA GLY A 125 9.50 -7.52 -12.30
C GLY A 125 8.37 -8.15 -11.51
N ILE A 126 7.53 -7.35 -10.84
CA ILE A 126 6.47 -7.86 -9.99
C ILE A 126 5.09 -7.37 -10.42
N ALA A 127 4.05 -8.14 -10.07
CA ALA A 127 2.67 -7.71 -10.24
C ALA A 127 2.29 -6.79 -9.08
N LEU A 128 2.42 -5.49 -9.27
CA LEU A 128 2.12 -4.48 -8.26
C LEU A 128 0.71 -3.90 -8.47
N HIS A 129 -0.05 -3.80 -7.39
CA HIS A 129 -1.38 -3.19 -7.38
C HIS A 129 -1.45 -2.02 -6.38
N PRO A 130 -1.83 -0.82 -6.80
CA PRO A 130 -1.97 -0.39 -8.19
C PRO A 130 -0.62 -0.34 -8.91
N PRO A 131 -0.60 -0.36 -10.26
CA PRO A 131 0.66 -0.38 -11.01
C PRO A 131 1.30 1.02 -11.04
N ILE A 132 1.99 1.38 -9.97
CA ILE A 132 2.60 2.70 -9.77
C ILE A 132 4.12 2.63 -9.69
N GLN A 133 4.73 1.65 -10.35
CA GLN A 133 6.19 1.43 -10.29
C GLN A 133 6.98 2.69 -10.68
N ARG A 134 6.52 3.40 -11.70
CA ARG A 134 7.18 4.62 -12.16
C ARG A 134 7.21 5.70 -11.07
N PHE A 135 6.10 5.89 -10.37
CA PHE A 135 6.02 6.83 -9.24
C PHE A 135 7.01 6.41 -8.14
N LEU A 136 6.99 5.13 -7.76
CA LEU A 136 7.83 4.63 -6.67
C LEU A 136 9.33 4.74 -6.99
N ARG A 137 9.72 4.62 -8.25
CA ARG A 137 11.12 4.80 -8.66
C ARG A 137 11.58 6.25 -8.59
N ARG A 138 10.67 7.20 -8.75
CA ARG A 138 11.01 8.62 -8.87
C ARG A 138 10.76 9.44 -7.62
N TRP A 139 9.87 8.95 -6.77
CA TRP A 139 9.49 9.70 -5.59
C TRP A 139 10.66 9.90 -4.62
N GLN A 140 10.81 11.12 -4.10
CA GLN A 140 11.78 11.49 -3.10
C GLN A 140 11.08 12.21 -1.94
N PRO A 141 11.58 12.08 -0.69
CA PRO A 141 11.06 12.87 0.42
C PRO A 141 11.06 14.36 0.11
N GLY A 142 9.95 15.04 0.42
CA GLY A 142 9.78 16.45 0.13
C GLY A 142 9.11 16.75 -1.20
N ASP A 143 8.92 15.76 -2.06
CA ASP A 143 8.16 15.96 -3.29
C ASP A 143 6.71 16.33 -2.96
N PRO A 144 6.08 17.21 -3.76
CA PRO A 144 4.67 17.54 -3.55
C PRO A 144 3.77 16.34 -3.79
N CYS A 145 2.61 16.33 -3.12
CA CYS A 145 1.58 15.32 -3.37
C CYS A 145 1.13 15.35 -4.82
N VAL A 146 1.04 14.20 -5.45
CA VAL A 146 0.66 14.08 -6.86
C VAL A 146 -0.58 13.19 -7.03
N TYR A 147 -1.46 13.60 -7.94
CA TYR A 147 -2.56 12.76 -8.38
C TYR A 147 -2.12 11.97 -9.60
N LEU A 148 -2.09 10.64 -9.47
CA LEU A 148 -1.58 9.75 -10.52
C LEU A 148 -2.66 9.31 -11.52
N GLY A 149 -3.91 9.72 -11.30
CA GLY A 149 -5.01 9.36 -12.17
C GLY A 149 -5.58 7.98 -11.91
N ALA A 150 -6.24 7.41 -12.90
CA ALA A 150 -6.86 6.10 -12.84
C ALA A 150 -5.98 5.07 -13.55
N VAL A 151 -5.70 3.97 -12.89
CA VAL A 151 -4.84 2.88 -13.39
C VAL A 151 -5.53 1.55 -13.15
N TRP A 152 -5.18 0.56 -13.94
CA TRP A 152 -5.65 -0.81 -13.72
C TRP A 152 -4.60 -1.79 -14.24
N ALA A 153 -4.32 -2.84 -13.46
CA ALA A 153 -3.52 -3.98 -13.88
C ALA A 153 -4.33 -5.26 -13.67
N GLU A 154 -4.38 -6.09 -14.68
CA GLU A 154 -5.01 -7.40 -14.62
C GLU A 154 -4.15 -8.44 -13.92
#